data_edfd819069bec78d703ac990c3c9efdd
#
_entry.id   edfd819069bec78d703ac990c3c9efdd
#
_cell.length_a   1.000
_cell.length_b   1.000
_cell.length_c   1.000
_cell.angle_alpha   90.00
_cell.angle_beta   90.00
_cell.angle_gamma   90.00
#
_symmetry.space_group_name_H-M   'P 1'
#
loop_
_entity.id
_entity.type
_entity.pdbx_description
1 polymer ?
#
loop_
_entity_poly.entity_id
_entity_poly.type
_entity_poly.pdbx_seq_one_letter_code
_entity_poly.pdbx_strand_id
1 'polypeptide(L)'
;MKQNKASLAHKALSAAIVLSLLGSPAMAGYSSHTHDGGRPTVTVKSAQDEQVTFQVNVPNAEKQDIQIVIRDADGNALFREFVTKENYTKSFVINSADAEKVKFEVYEGKKLIMENTYKLVKKLEETVNVTLEAGK
;
A
#
# COMPACT_ATOMS: atom_id res chain seq x y z
N MET A 1 -28.81 42.97 -7.46
CA MET A 1 -29.01 41.97 -6.98
C MET A 1 -28.28 40.85 -7.39
N LYS A 2 -27.43 40.40 -6.75
CA LYS A 2 -26.67 39.49 -7.05
C LYS A 2 -26.68 38.40 -6.37
N GLN A 3 -26.92 37.49 -6.73
CA GLN A 3 -26.83 36.37 -6.27
C GLN A 3 -25.64 35.77 -6.42
N ASN A 4 -24.80 36.04 -5.70
CA ASN A 4 -23.77 35.13 -5.55
C ASN A 4 -24.31 33.99 -4.89
N LYS A 5 -24.84 33.17 -5.60
CA LYS A 5 -24.78 31.88 -5.21
C LYS A 5 -23.38 31.58 -4.97
N ALA A 6 -23.00 31.81 -3.74
CA ALA A 6 -21.85 31.15 -3.28
C ALA A 6 -21.89 29.79 -3.85
N SER A 7 -21.11 29.57 -4.86
CA SER A 7 -21.01 28.27 -5.40
C SER A 7 -20.77 27.42 -4.20
N LEU A 8 -21.63 26.56 -4.01
CA LEU A 8 -21.50 25.51 -3.12
C LEU A 8 -20.06 25.20 -3.01
N ALA A 9 -19.51 25.59 -1.88
CA ALA A 9 -18.21 25.14 -1.56
C ALA A 9 -18.25 23.65 -1.72
N HIS A 10 -17.86 23.22 -2.87
CA HIS A 10 -17.59 21.85 -3.02
C HIS A 10 -16.47 21.59 -2.04
N LYS A 11 -16.85 21.12 -0.90
CA LYS A 11 -15.89 20.50 -0.04
C LYS A 11 -15.32 19.38 -0.86
N ALA A 12 -14.35 19.70 -1.65
CA ALA A 12 -13.56 18.71 -2.29
C ALA A 12 -12.75 18.08 -1.18
N LEU A 13 -13.33 17.06 -0.60
CA LEU A 13 -12.61 16.16 0.23
C LEU A 13 -11.67 15.43 -0.69
N SER A 14 -10.51 15.98 -0.93
CA SER A 14 -9.46 15.22 -1.52
C SER A 14 -8.84 14.39 -0.41
N ALA A 15 -9.21 13.14 -0.37
CA ALA A 15 -8.57 12.23 0.52
C ALA A 15 -7.19 11.90 -0.06
N ALA A 16 -6.17 12.53 0.47
CA ALA A 16 -4.81 12.13 0.19
C ALA A 16 -4.47 10.94 1.09
N ILE A 17 -4.12 9.83 0.49
CA ILE A 17 -3.67 8.67 1.22
C ILE A 17 -2.19 8.87 1.52
N VAL A 18 -1.87 9.10 2.77
CA VAL A 18 -0.48 9.14 3.20
C VAL A 18 -0.08 7.73 3.63
N LEU A 19 0.83 7.18 2.87
CA LEU A 19 1.41 5.90 3.20
C LEU A 19 2.53 6.13 4.20
N SER A 20 2.34 5.75 5.43
CA SER A 20 3.44 5.68 6.38
C SER A 20 4.01 4.27 6.38
N LEU A 21 5.28 4.18 6.04
CA LEU A 21 6.02 2.94 6.15
C LEU A 21 6.31 2.73 7.63
N LEU A 22 5.58 1.85 8.26
CA LEU A 22 5.97 1.34 9.56
C LEU A 22 6.81 0.10 9.33
N GLY A 23 7.99 0.34 8.77
CA GLY A 23 8.98 -0.71 8.71
C GLY A 23 9.60 -0.89 10.07
N SER A 24 9.11 -1.83 10.82
CA SER A 24 9.94 -2.37 11.89
C SER A 24 10.92 -3.31 11.24
N PRO A 25 12.19 -3.00 11.22
CA PRO A 25 13.16 -4.00 10.85
C PRO A 25 13.27 -4.99 12.00
N ALA A 26 12.37 -5.93 12.07
CA ALA A 26 12.56 -7.08 12.92
C ALA A 26 13.63 -7.98 12.29
N MET A 27 14.86 -7.54 12.36
CA MET A 27 16.00 -8.27 11.85
C MET A 27 16.71 -8.97 13.01
N ALA A 28 15.99 -9.69 13.81
CA ALA A 28 16.60 -10.53 14.79
C ALA A 28 16.85 -11.91 14.19
N GLY A 29 18.10 -12.16 13.84
CA GLY A 29 18.62 -13.51 13.81
C GLY A 29 18.31 -14.40 12.64
N TYR A 30 18.38 -13.89 11.42
CA TYR A 30 18.39 -14.76 10.25
C TYR A 30 19.81 -14.97 9.77
N SER A 31 20.29 -16.20 9.88
CA SER A 31 21.49 -16.60 9.20
C SER A 31 21.29 -16.39 7.71
N SER A 32 22.14 -15.56 7.16
CA SER A 32 22.18 -15.27 5.75
C SER A 32 22.54 -16.52 4.97
N HIS A 33 21.55 -17.23 4.51
CA HIS A 33 21.74 -17.91 3.24
C HIS A 33 21.68 -16.78 2.21
N THR A 34 22.81 -16.51 1.60
CA THR A 34 22.93 -15.61 0.48
C THR A 34 22.03 -16.10 -0.63
N HIS A 35 20.85 -15.55 -0.69
CA HIS A 35 20.00 -15.69 -1.82
C HIS A 35 20.64 -14.81 -2.90
N ASP A 36 21.36 -15.40 -3.79
CA ASP A 36 22.08 -14.73 -4.88
C ASP A 36 21.12 -14.15 -5.94
N GLY A 37 19.84 -14.22 -5.68
CA GLY A 37 18.77 -13.82 -6.58
C GLY A 37 18.12 -12.47 -6.30
N GLY A 38 18.63 -11.69 -5.35
CA GLY A 38 18.00 -10.44 -4.94
C GLY A 38 16.90 -10.64 -3.87
N ARG A 39 16.50 -9.56 -3.24
CA ARG A 39 15.47 -9.59 -2.20
C ARG A 39 14.10 -9.26 -2.78
N PRO A 40 13.03 -9.88 -2.29
CA PRO A 40 11.69 -9.42 -2.61
C PRO A 40 11.50 -7.96 -2.21
N THR A 41 10.77 -7.21 -3.03
CA THR A 41 10.47 -5.81 -2.76
C THR A 41 9.00 -5.51 -2.96
N VAL A 42 8.49 -4.56 -2.18
CA VAL A 42 7.17 -3.97 -2.37
C VAL A 42 7.37 -2.48 -2.61
N THR A 43 6.78 -1.98 -3.69
CA THR A 43 6.87 -0.57 -4.06
C THR A 43 5.47 0.01 -4.18
N VAL A 44 5.25 1.18 -3.63
CA VAL A 44 4.02 1.93 -3.85
C VAL A 44 4.11 2.65 -5.17
N LYS A 45 3.21 2.35 -6.09
CA LYS A 45 3.17 2.95 -7.42
C LYS A 45 2.28 4.18 -7.49
N SER A 46 1.17 4.14 -6.81
CA SER A 46 0.24 5.26 -6.73
C SER A 46 -0.63 5.18 -5.48
N ALA A 47 -1.09 6.32 -5.03
CA ALA A 47 -2.06 6.44 -3.96
C ALA A 47 -3.01 7.58 -4.33
N GLN A 48 -4.18 7.25 -4.85
CA GLN A 48 -5.16 8.21 -5.34
C GLN A 48 -6.57 7.66 -5.13
N ASP A 49 -7.50 8.55 -4.86
CA ASP A 49 -8.93 8.22 -4.82
C ASP A 49 -9.28 7.01 -3.95
N GLU A 50 -8.72 6.95 -2.77
CA GLU A 50 -8.89 5.86 -1.83
C GLU A 50 -8.26 4.52 -2.28
N GLN A 51 -7.58 4.50 -3.39
CA GLN A 51 -6.89 3.30 -3.89
C GLN A 51 -5.39 3.46 -3.81
N VAL A 52 -4.74 2.43 -3.34
CA VAL A 52 -3.28 2.33 -3.31
C VAL A 52 -2.84 1.16 -4.17
N THR A 53 -1.97 1.45 -5.11
CA THR A 53 -1.38 0.42 -5.97
C THR A 53 0.00 0.07 -5.47
N PHE A 54 0.17 -1.19 -5.11
CA PHE A 54 1.46 -1.76 -4.72
C PHE A 54 1.97 -2.65 -5.85
N GLN A 55 3.27 -2.66 -6.04
CA GLN A 55 3.91 -3.62 -6.92
C GLN A 55 4.82 -4.51 -6.08
N VAL A 56 4.61 -5.80 -6.16
CA VAL A 56 5.44 -6.80 -5.52
C VAL A 56 6.35 -7.41 -6.57
N ASN A 57 7.64 -7.41 -6.30
CA ASN A 57 8.65 -8.04 -7.14
C ASN A 57 9.40 -9.08 -6.32
N VAL A 58 9.37 -10.31 -6.77
CA VAL A 58 10.06 -11.42 -6.13
C VAL A 58 11.01 -12.06 -7.13
N PRO A 59 12.31 -11.75 -7.06
CA PRO A 59 13.31 -12.47 -7.82
C PRO A 59 13.37 -13.92 -7.33
N ASN A 60 13.33 -14.89 -8.23
CA ASN A 60 13.34 -16.29 -7.89
C ASN A 60 14.15 -17.08 -8.94
N ALA A 61 15.43 -16.74 -9.08
CA ALA A 61 16.32 -17.33 -10.08
C ALA A 61 16.42 -18.84 -9.96
N GLU A 62 16.32 -19.37 -8.74
CA GLU A 62 16.41 -20.80 -8.48
C GLU A 62 15.08 -21.53 -8.57
N LYS A 63 14.01 -20.82 -8.91
CA LYS A 63 12.64 -21.37 -9.04
C LYS A 63 12.17 -22.12 -7.80
N GLN A 64 12.47 -21.55 -6.65
CA GLN A 64 12.01 -22.07 -5.36
C GLN A 64 10.48 -21.91 -5.22
N ASP A 65 9.89 -22.68 -4.32
CA ASP A 65 8.48 -22.54 -4.00
C ASP A 65 8.27 -21.27 -3.17
N ILE A 66 7.75 -20.25 -3.80
CA ILE A 66 7.47 -18.96 -3.18
C ILE A 66 5.97 -18.85 -2.88
N GLN A 67 5.65 -18.40 -1.69
CA GLN A 67 4.28 -18.07 -1.32
C GLN A 67 4.22 -16.57 -1.00
N ILE A 68 3.28 -15.87 -1.64
CA ILE A 68 3.00 -14.47 -1.37
C ILE A 68 1.66 -14.39 -0.63
N VAL A 69 1.63 -13.71 0.50
CA VAL A 69 0.43 -13.50 1.30
C VAL A 69 0.27 -12.02 1.59
N ILE A 70 -0.93 -11.51 1.39
CA ILE A 70 -1.30 -10.14 1.79
C ILE A 70 -2.37 -10.27 2.86
N ARG A 71 -2.14 -9.62 4.01
CA ARG A 71 -3.06 -9.65 5.14
C ARG A 71 -3.57 -8.27 5.50
N ASP A 72 -4.78 -8.24 6.07
CA ASP A 72 -5.34 -7.03 6.69
C ASP A 72 -4.79 -6.80 8.12
N ALA A 73 -5.35 -5.78 8.80
CA ALA A 73 -4.97 -5.44 10.15
C ALA A 73 -5.26 -6.55 11.17
N ASP A 74 -6.27 -7.35 10.90
CA ASP A 74 -6.71 -8.44 11.79
C ASP A 74 -5.96 -9.75 11.52
N GLY A 75 -5.08 -9.75 10.51
CA GLY A 75 -4.30 -10.92 10.13
C GLY A 75 -4.99 -11.84 9.11
N ASN A 76 -6.17 -11.45 8.61
CA ASN A 76 -6.85 -12.25 7.60
C ASN A 76 -6.14 -12.13 6.26
N ALA A 77 -6.03 -13.23 5.55
CA ALA A 77 -5.44 -13.22 4.22
C ALA A 77 -6.41 -12.61 3.21
N LEU A 78 -6.02 -11.47 2.64
CA LEU A 78 -6.72 -10.83 1.53
C LEU A 78 -6.36 -11.49 0.21
N PHE A 79 -5.15 -12.01 0.13
CA PHE A 79 -4.61 -12.64 -1.07
C PHE A 79 -3.56 -13.67 -0.70
N ARG A 80 -3.51 -14.74 -1.47
CA ARG A 80 -2.48 -15.79 -1.35
C ARG A 80 -2.19 -16.39 -2.71
N GLU A 81 -0.93 -16.48 -3.07
CA GLU A 81 -0.50 -17.09 -4.32
C GLU A 81 0.78 -17.89 -4.13
N PHE A 82 0.86 -19.03 -4.80
CA PHE A 82 2.07 -19.84 -4.87
C PHE A 82 2.72 -19.63 -6.23
N VAL A 83 4.00 -19.38 -6.23
CA VAL A 83 4.76 -19.05 -7.43
C VAL A 83 6.03 -19.85 -7.48
N THR A 84 6.28 -20.46 -8.64
CA THR A 84 7.51 -21.18 -8.94
C THR A 84 8.28 -20.58 -10.11
N LYS A 85 7.83 -19.41 -10.58
CA LYS A 85 8.46 -18.73 -11.71
C LYS A 85 9.78 -18.11 -11.32
N GLU A 86 10.66 -17.98 -12.29
CA GLU A 86 11.98 -17.39 -12.10
C GLU A 86 11.92 -15.94 -11.59
N ASN A 87 11.02 -15.15 -12.13
CA ASN A 87 10.76 -13.79 -11.67
C ASN A 87 9.26 -13.58 -11.54
N TYR A 88 8.85 -12.98 -10.44
CA TYR A 88 7.46 -12.64 -10.21
C TYR A 88 7.32 -11.14 -10.00
N THR A 89 6.45 -10.52 -10.77
CA THR A 89 6.09 -9.12 -10.59
C THR A 89 4.58 -9.00 -10.75
N LYS A 90 3.91 -8.45 -9.74
CA LYS A 90 2.47 -8.27 -9.77
C LYS A 90 2.08 -6.98 -9.06
N SER A 91 1.08 -6.29 -9.62
CA SER A 91 0.49 -5.11 -9.01
C SER A 91 -0.80 -5.49 -8.29
N PHE A 92 -0.98 -4.92 -7.10
CA PHE A 92 -2.16 -5.09 -6.27
C PHE A 92 -2.78 -3.74 -5.99
N VAL A 93 -4.08 -3.62 -6.16
CA VAL A 93 -4.83 -2.42 -5.82
C VAL A 93 -5.60 -2.68 -4.54
N ILE A 94 -5.32 -1.90 -3.51
CA ILE A 94 -5.97 -2.00 -2.22
C ILE A 94 -6.81 -0.74 -2.02
N ASN A 95 -8.09 -0.91 -1.67
CA ASN A 95 -8.93 0.21 -1.32
C ASN A 95 -8.73 0.54 0.17
N SER A 96 -8.41 1.77 0.47
CA SER A 96 -8.19 2.21 1.85
C SER A 96 -9.47 2.18 2.71
N ALA A 97 -10.64 2.10 2.08
CA ALA A 97 -11.89 1.88 2.81
C ALA A 97 -11.99 0.46 3.37
N ASP A 98 -11.33 -0.49 2.71
CA ASP A 98 -11.40 -1.90 3.08
C ASP A 98 -10.30 -2.33 4.05
N ALA A 99 -9.23 -1.56 4.13
CA ALA A 99 -8.10 -1.91 4.99
C ALA A 99 -7.37 -0.68 5.52
N GLU A 100 -7.22 -0.58 6.84
CA GLU A 100 -6.39 0.45 7.48
C GLU A 100 -4.91 0.10 7.45
N LYS A 101 -4.62 -1.17 7.36
CA LYS A 101 -3.27 -1.71 7.39
C LYS A 101 -3.17 -2.92 6.48
N VAL A 102 -2.09 -3.00 5.75
CA VAL A 102 -1.82 -4.10 4.82
C VAL A 102 -0.43 -4.63 5.09
N LYS A 103 -0.33 -5.94 5.24
CA LYS A 103 0.93 -6.62 5.45
C LYS A 103 1.23 -7.52 4.26
N PHE A 104 2.39 -7.35 3.67
CA PHE A 104 2.90 -8.23 2.62
C PHE A 104 3.91 -9.18 3.22
N GLU A 105 3.71 -10.45 2.99
CA GLU A 105 4.61 -11.52 3.43
C GLU A 105 5.04 -12.34 2.23
N VAL A 106 6.31 -12.66 2.17
CA VAL A 106 6.87 -13.58 1.18
C VAL A 106 7.58 -14.71 1.89
N TYR A 107 7.19 -15.93 1.56
CA TYR A 107 7.76 -17.14 2.12
C TYR A 107 8.49 -17.92 1.03
N GLU A 108 9.60 -18.51 1.39
CA GLU A 108 10.28 -19.53 0.60
C GLU A 108 10.13 -20.84 1.33
N GLY A 109 9.32 -21.72 0.79
CA GLY A 109 8.87 -22.90 1.53
C GLY A 109 8.14 -22.48 2.81
N LYS A 110 8.69 -22.83 3.97
CA LYS A 110 8.13 -22.44 5.27
C LYS A 110 8.81 -21.21 5.89
N LYS A 111 9.85 -20.67 5.23
CA LYS A 111 10.65 -19.60 5.76
C LYS A 111 10.11 -18.25 5.29
N LEU A 112 9.84 -17.34 6.23
CA LEU A 112 9.50 -15.97 5.92
C LEU A 112 10.77 -15.22 5.49
N ILE A 113 10.79 -14.74 4.25
CA ILE A 113 11.95 -14.03 3.67
C ILE A 113 11.72 -12.52 3.52
N MET A 114 10.47 -12.07 3.56
CA MET A 114 10.13 -10.64 3.57
C MET A 114 8.81 -10.41 4.30
N GLU A 115 8.76 -9.35 5.10
CA GLU A 115 7.54 -8.85 5.71
C GLU A 115 7.56 -7.33 5.71
N ASN A 116 6.58 -6.71 5.05
CA ASN A 116 6.40 -5.28 5.03
C ASN A 116 4.97 -4.93 5.41
N THR A 117 4.81 -4.03 6.36
CA THR A 117 3.50 -3.54 6.80
C THR A 117 3.34 -2.07 6.42
N TYR A 118 2.21 -1.74 5.79
CA TYR A 118 1.86 -0.39 5.40
C TYR A 118 0.58 0.03 6.12
N LYS A 119 0.61 1.21 6.71
CA LYS A 119 -0.58 1.83 7.28
C LYS A 119 -1.17 2.78 6.25
N LEU A 120 -2.46 2.62 5.95
CA LEU A 120 -3.17 3.46 5.01
C LEU A 120 -3.89 4.55 5.80
N VAL A 121 -3.42 5.80 5.68
CA VAL A 121 -3.99 6.93 6.40
C VAL A 121 -4.67 7.85 5.40
N LYS A 122 -5.98 8.06 5.60
CA LYS A 122 -6.70 9.05 4.82
C LYS A 122 -6.41 10.42 5.39
N LYS A 123 -5.90 11.30 4.55
CA LYS A 123 -5.76 12.70 4.90
C LYS A 123 -6.93 13.47 4.31
N LEU A 124 -7.75 14.02 5.16
CA LEU A 124 -8.81 14.91 4.73
C LEU A 124 -8.20 16.30 4.51
N GLU A 125 -8.09 16.72 3.27
CA GLU A 125 -7.75 18.09 2.96
C GLU A 125 -9.04 18.89 2.86
N GLU A 126 -9.24 19.75 3.83
CA GLU A 126 -10.36 20.67 3.82
C GLU A 126 -9.91 21.94 3.10
N THR A 127 -10.41 22.15 1.90
CA THR A 127 -10.17 23.39 1.18
C THR A 127 -11.25 24.39 1.55
N VAL A 128 -10.85 25.48 2.15
CA VAL A 128 -11.76 26.58 2.44
C VAL A 128 -11.72 27.54 1.24
N ASN A 129 -12.84 27.65 0.55
CA ASN A 129 -13.00 28.65 -0.48
C ASN A 129 -13.60 29.89 0.14
N VAL A 130 -12.87 30.98 0.06
CA VAL A 130 -13.35 32.28 0.55
C VAL A 130 -13.91 33.06 -0.63
N THR A 131 -15.18 33.37 -0.57
CA THR A 131 -15.83 34.22 -1.55
C THR A 131 -16.24 35.53 -0.91
N LEU A 132 -16.08 36.63 -1.63
CA LEU A 132 -16.56 37.90 -1.16
C LEU A 132 -18.09 37.92 -1.24
N GLU A 133 -18.73 37.97 -0.08
CA GLU A 133 -20.17 37.89 -0.03
C GLU A 133 -20.85 39.23 -0.33
N ALA A 134 -20.27 40.34 0.04
CA ALA A 134 -20.77 41.67 -0.27
C ALA A 134 -19.62 42.67 -0.27
N GLY A 135 -19.56 43.49 -1.29
CA GLY A 135 -18.58 44.56 -1.40
C GLY A 135 -19.23 45.82 -1.93
N LYS A 136 -18.70 46.97 -1.54
CA LYS A 136 -19.06 48.25 -2.12
C LYS A 136 -17.89 48.88 -2.82
#